data_be8e0bb9ef0d9ce6f4d78b972cc9f352
#
_entry.id   be8e0bb9ef0d9ce6f4d78b972cc9f352
#
_cell.length_a   1.000
_cell.length_b   1.000
_cell.length_c   1.000
_cell.angle_alpha   90.00
_cell.angle_beta   90.00
_cell.angle_gamma   90.00
#
_symmetry.space_group_name_H-M   'P 1'
#
loop_
_entity.id
_entity.type
_entity.pdbx_description
1 polymer ?
#
loop_
_entity_poly.entity_id
_entity_poly.type
_entity_poly.pdbx_seq_one_letter_code
_entity_poly.pdbx_strand_id
1 'polypeptide(L)'
;MILLLLSCVGTKPPADVPTEDTLVPLEAGRLLRRMSLDLRGVTPSTEELAAVEADPAALDRYRDAFLDDPRLEGRLLAFWAERYRTRIDEFQVRYYDYQLPAEQECDFELSVGEEPLRLVAHVTMEDRPWSEVVTADYTMANELLGGLWPIEYPEGATGWQESTYTDGRPANGVLSTNGLWLRYYTSQSNANRSRAAALADLLLCVDYLERPVSFSSSPSLVDTDATATALRTDDACLACHASIEPLAATLFGYYPAIDYNRLELVNYHPERESLGPELLGVPMGYFGIPLESPSDLGPQIAADPRFYTCAVETMAGMLWRRTVAVDEYATIAALEEEFAAGDWRARSLLRAVTDTPQYRAGTLAESADATVEARERTVRMLGPDALASAVSDLTGFTWRYNGCDQLGNDDYGYRVLAGGVDGEQVTRSQQDPSLTWALVVQRLAQGGAVTAVQRELVEGGERRLFAVTLDTLPTDPAFTEQLDTLYLRLFARRPTAEERAADIATWEAAGDPMTGWTALLTILLRDPEFVTG
;
A
#
# COMPACT_ATOMS: atom_id res chain seq x y z
N MET A 1 54.75 -23.91 -20.50
CA MET A 1 53.88 -24.62 -19.53
C MET A 1 53.68 -23.61 -18.38
N ILE A 2 52.62 -22.78 -18.52
CA ILE A 2 52.27 -21.74 -17.58
C ILE A 2 51.11 -22.29 -16.74
N LEU A 3 51.37 -22.53 -15.45
CA LEU A 3 50.34 -22.89 -14.47
C LEU A 3 49.52 -21.62 -14.12
N LEU A 4 48.25 -21.59 -14.54
CA LEU A 4 47.27 -20.66 -14.04
C LEU A 4 46.79 -21.16 -12.67
N LEU A 5 47.20 -20.48 -11.60
CA LEU A 5 46.61 -20.64 -10.28
C LEU A 5 45.26 -19.94 -10.28
N LEU A 6 44.17 -20.69 -10.40
CA LEU A 6 42.82 -20.23 -10.03
C LEU A 6 42.77 -20.15 -8.50
N SER A 7 42.83 -18.94 -7.97
CA SER A 7 42.43 -18.67 -6.60
C SER A 7 40.90 -18.78 -6.53
N CYS A 8 40.41 -19.88 -5.99
CA CYS A 8 39.02 -19.92 -5.49
C CYS A 8 38.89 -18.93 -4.34
N VAL A 9 38.30 -17.79 -4.63
CA VAL A 9 37.71 -16.95 -3.58
C VAL A 9 36.57 -17.79 -2.99
N GLY A 10 36.75 -18.27 -1.79
CA GLY A 10 35.69 -18.96 -1.05
C GLY A 10 34.51 -18.01 -0.92
N THR A 11 33.49 -18.23 -1.71
CA THR A 11 32.18 -17.63 -1.49
C THR A 11 31.71 -18.19 -0.14
N LYS A 12 31.52 -17.27 0.83
CA LYS A 12 30.78 -17.60 2.04
C LYS A 12 29.46 -18.22 1.57
N PRO A 13 29.06 -19.39 2.10
CA PRO A 13 27.76 -19.93 1.73
C PRO A 13 26.70 -18.85 1.99
N PRO A 14 25.65 -18.75 1.15
CA PRO A 14 24.55 -17.84 1.43
C PRO A 14 24.07 -18.11 2.86
N ALA A 15 23.74 -17.05 3.60
CA ALA A 15 23.15 -17.18 4.92
C ALA A 15 21.96 -18.14 4.78
N ASP A 16 21.88 -19.13 5.69
CA ASP A 16 20.81 -20.12 5.65
C ASP A 16 19.46 -19.38 5.59
N VAL A 17 18.63 -19.74 4.61
CA VAL A 17 17.22 -19.31 4.58
C VAL A 17 16.63 -19.67 5.93
N PRO A 18 15.84 -18.77 6.61
CA PRO A 18 15.19 -19.14 7.82
C PRO A 18 14.39 -20.42 7.59
N THR A 19 14.81 -21.48 8.22
CA THR A 19 14.04 -22.71 8.21
C THR A 19 12.78 -22.48 9.06
N GLU A 20 11.72 -23.25 8.82
CA GLU A 20 10.52 -23.26 9.69
C GLU A 20 10.89 -23.37 11.18
N ASP A 21 12.04 -23.95 11.50
CA ASP A 21 12.58 -24.11 12.85
C ASP A 21 13.04 -22.79 13.53
N THR A 22 13.19 -21.68 12.78
CA THR A 22 13.62 -20.40 13.35
C THR A 22 12.49 -19.40 13.56
N LEU A 23 11.33 -19.60 12.93
CA LEU A 23 10.15 -18.76 13.02
C LEU A 23 9.09 -19.44 13.89
N VAL A 24 8.75 -18.81 15.04
CA VAL A 24 7.69 -19.31 15.92
C VAL A 24 6.39 -18.62 15.55
N PRO A 25 5.34 -19.36 15.15
CA PRO A 25 4.08 -18.77 14.73
C PRO A 25 3.36 -18.09 15.91
N LEU A 26 2.53 -17.10 15.58
CA LEU A 26 1.59 -16.50 16.52
C LEU A 26 0.57 -17.53 17.03
N GLU A 27 0.11 -17.33 18.26
CA GLU A 27 -1.09 -18.02 18.73
C GLU A 27 -2.30 -17.70 17.84
N ALA A 28 -3.23 -18.64 17.72
CA ALA A 28 -4.33 -18.60 16.77
C ALA A 28 -5.17 -17.30 16.85
N GLY A 29 -5.49 -16.83 18.06
CA GLY A 29 -6.23 -15.56 18.24
C GLY A 29 -5.47 -14.33 17.74
N ARG A 30 -4.16 -14.28 18.01
CA ARG A 30 -3.29 -13.21 17.54
C ARG A 30 -3.07 -13.26 16.04
N LEU A 31 -2.97 -14.45 15.45
CA LEU A 31 -2.88 -14.61 14.00
C LEU A 31 -4.18 -14.18 13.33
N LEU A 32 -5.35 -14.53 13.91
CA LEU A 32 -6.64 -14.04 13.43
C LEU A 32 -6.70 -12.49 13.46
N ARG A 33 -6.18 -11.87 14.53
CA ARG A 33 -6.12 -10.40 14.64
C ARG A 33 -5.25 -9.81 13.54
N ARG A 34 -4.06 -10.36 13.29
CA ARG A 34 -3.17 -9.94 12.19
C ARG A 34 -3.88 -10.04 10.84
N MET A 35 -4.48 -11.18 10.51
CA MET A 35 -5.24 -11.37 9.28
C MET A 35 -6.39 -10.38 9.14
N SER A 36 -7.14 -10.13 10.21
CA SER A 36 -8.24 -9.19 10.21
C SER A 36 -7.78 -7.75 9.95
N LEU A 37 -6.72 -7.30 10.60
CA LEU A 37 -6.14 -5.97 10.41
C LEU A 37 -5.54 -5.79 9.01
N ASP A 38 -4.86 -6.82 8.49
CA ASP A 38 -4.25 -6.75 7.17
C ASP A 38 -5.27 -6.84 6.03
N LEU A 39 -6.32 -7.66 6.18
CA LEU A 39 -7.30 -7.91 5.12
C LEU A 39 -8.59 -7.10 5.24
N ARG A 40 -8.97 -6.66 6.44
CA ARG A 40 -10.20 -5.88 6.68
C ARG A 40 -9.94 -4.49 7.30
N GLY A 41 -8.76 -4.24 7.86
CA GLY A 41 -8.44 -3.01 8.57
C GLY A 41 -9.12 -2.87 9.93
N VAL A 42 -9.72 -3.92 10.46
CA VAL A 42 -10.46 -3.93 11.74
C VAL A 42 -10.02 -5.08 12.62
N THR A 43 -10.25 -4.96 13.94
CA THR A 43 -9.99 -6.06 14.86
C THR A 43 -11.09 -7.14 14.75
N PRO A 44 -10.78 -8.42 15.03
CA PRO A 44 -11.79 -9.48 15.00
C PRO A 44 -12.86 -9.28 16.08
N SER A 45 -14.04 -9.85 15.86
CA SER A 45 -15.09 -9.88 16.86
C SER A 45 -14.77 -10.88 17.98
N THR A 46 -15.45 -10.77 19.10
CA THR A 46 -15.33 -11.73 20.22
C THR A 46 -15.80 -13.13 19.83
N GLU A 47 -16.78 -13.23 18.95
CA GLU A 47 -17.28 -14.49 18.40
C GLU A 47 -16.26 -15.17 17.47
N GLU A 48 -15.59 -14.39 16.59
CA GLU A 48 -14.52 -14.89 15.73
C GLU A 48 -13.34 -15.43 16.57
N LEU A 49 -12.93 -14.68 17.60
CA LEU A 49 -11.88 -15.09 18.54
C LEU A 49 -12.26 -16.36 19.30
N ALA A 50 -13.48 -16.43 19.85
CA ALA A 50 -13.95 -17.61 20.57
C ALA A 50 -14.03 -18.85 19.66
N ALA A 51 -14.40 -18.69 18.39
CA ALA A 51 -14.44 -19.78 17.44
C ALA A 51 -13.04 -20.34 17.13
N VAL A 52 -12.03 -19.46 16.98
CA VAL A 52 -10.63 -19.88 16.72
C VAL A 52 -9.97 -20.43 17.99
N GLU A 53 -10.32 -19.94 19.17
CA GLU A 53 -9.87 -20.51 20.45
C GLU A 53 -10.39 -21.95 20.63
N ALA A 54 -11.65 -22.19 20.23
CA ALA A 54 -12.26 -23.51 20.30
C ALA A 54 -11.73 -24.48 19.22
N ASP A 55 -11.44 -23.97 18.02
CA ASP A 55 -10.93 -24.74 16.89
C ASP A 55 -9.95 -23.90 16.06
N PRO A 56 -8.62 -24.04 16.26
CA PRO A 56 -7.62 -23.32 15.46
C PRO A 56 -7.72 -23.54 13.95
N ALA A 57 -8.29 -24.66 13.48
CA ALA A 57 -8.51 -24.88 12.04
C ALA A 57 -9.54 -23.91 11.43
N ALA A 58 -10.33 -23.22 12.27
CA ALA A 58 -11.22 -22.16 11.81
C ALA A 58 -10.49 -20.95 11.20
N LEU A 59 -9.17 -20.80 11.45
CA LEU A 59 -8.36 -19.71 10.87
C LEU A 59 -8.45 -19.68 9.35
N ASP A 60 -8.36 -20.82 8.67
CA ASP A 60 -8.41 -20.87 7.20
C ASP A 60 -9.77 -20.42 6.68
N ARG A 61 -10.86 -20.79 7.35
CA ARG A 61 -12.20 -20.32 7.00
C ARG A 61 -12.35 -18.81 7.17
N TYR A 62 -11.80 -18.24 8.25
CA TYR A 62 -11.86 -16.80 8.47
C TYR A 62 -10.97 -16.04 7.50
N ARG A 63 -9.75 -16.54 7.20
CA ARG A 63 -8.92 -15.97 6.14
C ARG A 63 -9.70 -15.86 4.83
N ASP A 64 -10.31 -16.95 4.38
CA ASP A 64 -11.07 -16.98 3.14
C ASP A 64 -12.27 -16.02 3.18
N ALA A 65 -13.00 -15.96 4.30
CA ALA A 65 -14.06 -14.98 4.50
C ALA A 65 -13.55 -13.52 4.48
N PHE A 66 -12.35 -13.26 4.99
CA PHE A 66 -11.76 -11.92 4.97
C PHE A 66 -11.29 -11.50 3.57
N LEU A 67 -10.89 -12.44 2.73
CA LEU A 67 -10.57 -12.19 1.32
C LEU A 67 -11.83 -11.88 0.48
N ASP A 68 -13.02 -12.29 0.96
CA ASP A 68 -14.30 -11.97 0.33
C ASP A 68 -15.00 -10.75 0.97
N ASP A 69 -14.42 -10.20 2.04
CA ASP A 69 -15.00 -9.04 2.76
C ASP A 69 -14.85 -7.75 1.94
N PRO A 70 -15.90 -6.93 1.76
CA PRO A 70 -15.80 -5.65 1.04
C PRO A 70 -14.75 -4.69 1.61
N ARG A 71 -14.41 -4.80 2.90
CA ARG A 71 -13.37 -3.99 3.54
C ARG A 71 -11.96 -4.28 3.03
N LEU A 72 -11.75 -5.41 2.35
CA LEU A 72 -10.48 -5.72 1.67
C LEU A 72 -10.12 -4.62 0.66
N GLU A 73 -11.10 -4.04 -0.04
CA GLU A 73 -10.83 -2.95 -0.99
C GLU A 73 -10.04 -1.81 -0.35
N GLY A 74 -10.47 -1.32 0.81
CA GLY A 74 -9.76 -0.25 1.52
C GLY A 74 -8.32 -0.62 1.90
N ARG A 75 -8.06 -1.90 2.22
CA ARG A 75 -6.71 -2.40 2.49
C ARG A 75 -5.85 -2.47 1.23
N LEU A 76 -6.43 -2.94 0.12
CA LEU A 76 -5.76 -2.95 -1.18
C LEU A 76 -5.38 -1.53 -1.62
N LEU A 77 -6.29 -0.57 -1.46
CA LEU A 77 -5.98 0.84 -1.76
C LEU A 77 -4.79 1.35 -0.94
N ALA A 78 -4.75 1.06 0.36
CA ALA A 78 -3.64 1.45 1.22
C ALA A 78 -2.31 0.80 0.79
N PHE A 79 -2.32 -0.51 0.51
CA PHE A 79 -1.14 -1.24 0.06
C PHE A 79 -0.62 -0.72 -1.30
N TRP A 80 -1.49 -0.59 -2.27
CA TRP A 80 -1.10 -0.12 -3.60
C TRP A 80 -0.73 1.37 -3.61
N ALA A 81 -1.28 2.18 -2.68
CA ALA A 81 -0.85 3.56 -2.51
C ALA A 81 0.64 3.68 -2.13
N GLU A 82 1.15 2.78 -1.29
CA GLU A 82 2.58 2.75 -0.97
C GLU A 82 3.44 2.35 -2.18
N ARG A 83 2.98 1.43 -3.02
CA ARG A 83 3.69 0.98 -4.22
C ARG A 83 3.62 1.97 -5.36
N TYR A 84 2.41 2.41 -5.73
CA TYR A 84 2.20 3.32 -6.86
C TYR A 84 2.49 4.78 -6.51
N ARG A 85 2.51 5.13 -5.21
CA ARG A 85 2.83 6.48 -4.71
C ARG A 85 1.93 7.56 -5.31
N THR A 86 0.69 7.22 -5.62
CA THR A 86 -0.27 8.14 -6.26
C THR A 86 -1.14 8.89 -5.27
N ARG A 87 -1.17 8.51 -3.99
CA ARG A 87 -1.78 9.32 -2.93
C ARG A 87 -0.81 10.40 -2.48
N ILE A 88 -0.79 11.52 -3.23
CA ILE A 88 -0.07 12.75 -2.91
C ILE A 88 -1.08 13.85 -2.62
N ASP A 89 -0.67 14.90 -1.91
CA ASP A 89 -1.55 15.98 -1.50
C ASP A 89 -1.58 17.12 -2.53
N GLU A 90 -0.76 17.03 -3.57
CA GLU A 90 -0.62 18.10 -4.54
C GLU A 90 -0.28 17.58 -5.94
N PHE A 91 -1.25 17.61 -6.87
CA PHE A 91 -1.02 17.34 -8.29
C PHE A 91 -0.77 18.63 -9.07
N GLN A 92 -0.29 18.52 -10.32
CA GLN A 92 -0.10 19.67 -11.19
C GLN A 92 -1.41 20.28 -11.67
N VAL A 93 -2.46 19.47 -11.80
CA VAL A 93 -3.84 19.89 -12.02
C VAL A 93 -4.50 20.02 -10.67
N ARG A 94 -5.12 21.15 -10.39
CA ARG A 94 -5.66 21.47 -9.09
C ARG A 94 -7.18 21.57 -9.14
N TYR A 95 -7.84 21.40 -8.01
CA TYR A 95 -9.28 21.59 -7.86
C TYR A 95 -9.76 22.95 -8.40
N TYR A 96 -8.99 24.03 -8.18
CA TYR A 96 -9.35 25.36 -8.64
C TYR A 96 -9.18 25.57 -10.16
N ASP A 97 -8.38 24.77 -10.86
CA ASP A 97 -8.32 24.77 -12.33
C ASP A 97 -9.68 24.37 -12.94
N TYR A 98 -10.47 23.59 -12.19
CA TYR A 98 -11.85 23.20 -12.51
C TYR A 98 -12.91 24.07 -11.84
N GLN A 99 -12.51 25.14 -11.14
CA GLN A 99 -13.39 26.02 -10.39
C GLN A 99 -14.18 25.29 -9.27
N LEU A 100 -13.65 24.20 -8.76
CA LEU A 100 -14.21 23.52 -7.60
C LEU A 100 -14.01 24.36 -6.32
N PRO A 101 -14.92 24.29 -5.35
CA PRO A 101 -14.75 24.96 -4.07
C PRO A 101 -13.64 24.32 -3.23
N ALA A 102 -13.02 25.10 -2.33
CA ALA A 102 -11.89 24.64 -1.52
C ALA A 102 -12.23 23.44 -0.61
N GLU A 103 -13.48 23.28 -0.24
CA GLU A 103 -13.96 22.14 0.57
C GLU A 103 -13.85 20.80 -0.17
N GLN A 104 -13.71 20.83 -1.51
CA GLN A 104 -13.54 19.65 -2.35
C GLN A 104 -12.05 19.34 -2.68
N GLU A 105 -11.11 20.11 -2.18
CA GLU A 105 -9.68 19.92 -2.45
C GLU A 105 -9.23 18.49 -2.13
N CYS A 106 -9.42 18.05 -0.89
CA CYS A 106 -9.01 16.71 -0.48
C CYS A 106 -9.76 15.58 -1.22
N ASP A 107 -11.04 15.77 -1.52
CA ASP A 107 -11.81 14.79 -2.29
C ASP A 107 -11.30 14.71 -3.75
N PHE A 108 -10.89 15.84 -4.32
CA PHE A 108 -10.30 15.90 -5.65
C PHE A 108 -8.94 15.20 -5.69
N GLU A 109 -8.00 15.60 -4.80
CA GLU A 109 -6.65 15.02 -4.75
C GLU A 109 -6.72 13.50 -4.48
N LEU A 110 -7.57 13.07 -3.55
CA LEU A 110 -7.79 11.67 -3.26
C LEU A 110 -8.37 10.92 -4.47
N SER A 111 -9.35 11.51 -5.16
CA SER A 111 -9.95 10.89 -6.34
C SER A 111 -8.94 10.71 -7.47
N VAL A 112 -8.11 11.71 -7.74
CA VAL A 112 -7.03 11.64 -8.72
C VAL A 112 -6.03 10.53 -8.36
N GLY A 113 -5.56 10.52 -7.11
CA GLY A 113 -4.57 9.56 -6.65
C GLY A 113 -5.08 8.12 -6.57
N GLU A 114 -6.36 7.95 -6.29
CA GLU A 114 -7.00 6.63 -6.17
C GLU A 114 -7.41 6.01 -7.51
N GLU A 115 -7.54 6.75 -8.59
CA GLU A 115 -7.95 6.19 -9.88
C GLU A 115 -7.17 4.92 -10.27
N PRO A 116 -5.81 4.91 -10.36
CA PRO A 116 -5.06 3.71 -10.69
C PRO A 116 -5.15 2.63 -9.60
N LEU A 117 -5.24 3.03 -8.33
CA LEU A 117 -5.35 2.11 -7.20
C LEU A 117 -6.69 1.37 -7.20
N ARG A 118 -7.78 2.08 -7.54
CA ARG A 118 -9.12 1.52 -7.68
C ARG A 118 -9.19 0.47 -8.78
N LEU A 119 -8.48 0.66 -9.89
CA LEU A 119 -8.40 -0.34 -10.94
C LEU A 119 -7.72 -1.61 -10.44
N VAL A 120 -6.58 -1.51 -9.77
CA VAL A 120 -5.88 -2.68 -9.21
C VAL A 120 -6.72 -3.37 -8.13
N ALA A 121 -7.36 -2.60 -7.25
CA ALA A 121 -8.26 -3.13 -6.24
C ALA A 121 -9.46 -3.82 -6.87
N HIS A 122 -10.07 -3.23 -7.90
CA HIS A 122 -11.21 -3.80 -8.62
C HIS A 122 -10.87 -5.14 -9.27
N VAL A 123 -9.72 -5.25 -9.98
CA VAL A 123 -9.24 -6.53 -10.54
C VAL A 123 -9.13 -7.60 -9.44
N THR A 124 -8.67 -7.24 -8.25
CA THR A 124 -8.56 -8.16 -7.11
C THR A 124 -9.93 -8.49 -6.51
N MET A 125 -10.79 -7.50 -6.30
CA MET A 125 -12.12 -7.68 -5.68
C MET A 125 -13.08 -8.48 -6.56
N GLU A 126 -13.00 -8.29 -7.87
CA GLU A 126 -13.80 -9.04 -8.85
C GLU A 126 -13.15 -10.38 -9.24
N ASP A 127 -12.03 -10.72 -8.58
CA ASP A 127 -11.27 -11.96 -8.81
C ASP A 127 -10.93 -12.17 -10.28
N ARG A 128 -10.48 -11.10 -10.96
CA ARG A 128 -10.07 -11.10 -12.38
C ARG A 128 -8.59 -11.48 -12.52
N PRO A 129 -8.17 -11.93 -13.72
CA PRO A 129 -6.76 -12.22 -13.98
C PRO A 129 -5.88 -10.98 -13.79
N TRP A 130 -4.72 -11.14 -13.16
CA TRP A 130 -3.78 -10.05 -12.88
C TRP A 130 -3.33 -9.28 -14.14
N SER A 131 -3.30 -9.95 -15.31
CA SER A 131 -3.02 -9.29 -16.58
C SER A 131 -3.94 -8.10 -16.87
N GLU A 132 -5.16 -8.10 -16.33
CA GLU A 132 -6.13 -7.03 -16.54
C GLU A 132 -5.68 -5.69 -15.91
N VAL A 133 -4.79 -5.72 -14.92
CA VAL A 133 -4.14 -4.50 -14.38
C VAL A 133 -3.48 -3.66 -15.49
N VAL A 134 -2.97 -4.31 -16.53
CA VAL A 134 -2.28 -3.64 -17.67
C VAL A 134 -2.98 -3.81 -19.02
N THR A 135 -4.10 -4.52 -19.07
CA THR A 135 -4.85 -4.75 -20.33
C THR A 135 -6.31 -4.31 -20.27
N ALA A 136 -6.77 -3.78 -19.13
CA ALA A 136 -8.12 -3.26 -19.03
C ALA A 136 -8.40 -2.15 -20.06
N ASP A 137 -9.57 -2.20 -20.67
CA ASP A 137 -10.08 -1.17 -21.59
C ASP A 137 -11.00 -0.16 -20.88
N TYR A 138 -11.05 -0.23 -19.56
CA TYR A 138 -11.76 0.67 -18.65
C TYR A 138 -10.81 1.30 -17.63
N THR A 139 -11.28 2.36 -16.99
CA THR A 139 -10.72 2.91 -15.74
C THR A 139 -11.77 2.85 -14.64
N MET A 140 -11.36 3.13 -13.40
CA MET A 140 -12.30 3.37 -12.30
C MET A 140 -12.46 4.87 -12.11
N ALA A 141 -13.71 5.35 -12.14
CA ALA A 141 -14.02 6.74 -11.88
C ALA A 141 -15.16 6.88 -10.86
N ASN A 142 -15.18 8.00 -10.16
CA ASN A 142 -16.32 8.45 -9.37
C ASN A 142 -17.02 9.62 -10.08
N GLU A 143 -18.11 10.13 -9.52
CA GLU A 143 -18.89 11.22 -10.10
C GLU A 143 -18.04 12.47 -10.33
N LEU A 144 -17.08 12.73 -9.44
CA LEU A 144 -16.19 13.89 -9.56
C LEU A 144 -15.32 13.79 -10.81
N LEU A 145 -14.59 12.68 -10.97
CA LEU A 145 -13.71 12.45 -12.12
C LEU A 145 -14.51 12.34 -13.41
N GLY A 146 -15.67 11.67 -13.39
CA GLY A 146 -16.57 11.56 -14.55
C GLY A 146 -17.13 12.92 -15.01
N GLY A 147 -17.27 13.87 -14.10
CA GLY A 147 -17.71 15.23 -14.42
C GLY A 147 -16.59 16.15 -14.92
N LEU A 148 -15.32 15.81 -14.68
CA LEU A 148 -14.18 16.69 -14.97
C LEU A 148 -13.31 16.21 -16.14
N TRP A 149 -13.22 14.90 -16.35
CA TRP A 149 -12.32 14.30 -17.34
C TRP A 149 -13.07 13.75 -18.56
N PRO A 150 -12.39 13.46 -19.65
CA PRO A 150 -13.01 12.85 -20.83
C PRO A 150 -13.36 11.39 -20.60
N ILE A 151 -14.25 11.14 -19.65
CA ILE A 151 -14.68 9.82 -19.18
C ILE A 151 -16.19 9.67 -19.42
N GLU A 152 -16.61 8.57 -20.00
CA GLU A 152 -17.98 8.12 -20.01
C GLU A 152 -18.29 7.40 -18.70
N TYR A 153 -18.83 8.15 -17.73
CA TYR A 153 -19.27 7.64 -16.44
C TYR A 153 -20.72 7.18 -16.52
N PRO A 154 -21.11 6.03 -15.94
CA PRO A 154 -22.46 5.49 -16.08
C PRO A 154 -23.55 6.43 -15.55
N GLU A 155 -24.57 6.71 -16.35
CA GLU A 155 -25.65 7.64 -16.02
C GLU A 155 -26.43 7.19 -14.77
N GLY A 156 -26.55 8.08 -13.78
CA GLY A 156 -27.27 7.82 -12.53
C GLY A 156 -26.52 6.93 -11.53
N ALA A 157 -25.33 6.46 -11.86
CA ALA A 157 -24.49 5.74 -10.90
C ALA A 157 -23.90 6.69 -9.84
N THR A 158 -23.45 6.13 -8.73
CA THR A 158 -22.77 6.83 -7.65
C THR A 158 -21.54 6.05 -7.20
N GLY A 159 -20.53 6.75 -6.65
CA GLY A 159 -19.29 6.15 -6.20
C GLY A 159 -18.38 5.68 -7.33
N TRP A 160 -17.49 4.77 -7.04
CA TRP A 160 -16.51 4.27 -8.01
C TRP A 160 -17.16 3.23 -8.94
N GLN A 161 -17.03 3.46 -10.27
CA GLN A 161 -17.60 2.62 -11.32
C GLN A 161 -16.57 2.35 -12.41
N GLU A 162 -16.69 1.19 -13.08
CA GLU A 162 -16.02 0.99 -14.36
C GLU A 162 -16.50 2.05 -15.36
N SER A 163 -15.56 2.71 -16.00
CA SER A 163 -15.81 3.87 -16.86
C SER A 163 -14.80 3.87 -18.01
N THR A 164 -15.12 4.53 -19.11
CA THR A 164 -14.27 4.49 -20.31
C THR A 164 -13.80 5.88 -20.69
N TYR A 165 -12.51 6.05 -20.96
CA TYR A 165 -12.00 7.27 -21.55
C TYR A 165 -12.43 7.44 -23.01
N THR A 166 -12.77 8.67 -23.40
CA THR A 166 -13.30 8.99 -24.73
C THR A 166 -12.32 9.73 -25.63
N ASP A 167 -11.08 9.92 -25.19
CA ASP A 167 -10.03 10.71 -25.88
C ASP A 167 -9.10 9.87 -26.77
N GLY A 168 -9.44 8.60 -26.99
CA GLY A 168 -8.70 7.72 -27.91
C GLY A 168 -7.41 7.14 -27.34
N ARG A 169 -7.21 7.18 -26.00
CA ARG A 169 -6.05 6.55 -25.36
C ARG A 169 -6.07 5.02 -25.50
N PRO A 170 -4.88 4.38 -25.46
CA PRO A 170 -4.79 2.93 -25.56
C PRO A 170 -5.40 2.22 -24.35
N ALA A 171 -5.90 1.00 -24.56
CA ALA A 171 -6.41 0.10 -23.52
C ALA A 171 -5.24 -0.60 -22.80
N ASN A 172 -4.56 0.09 -21.89
CA ASN A 172 -3.38 -0.42 -21.16
C ASN A 172 -3.58 -0.39 -19.63
N GLY A 173 -4.81 -0.56 -19.15
CA GLY A 173 -5.12 -0.65 -17.73
C GLY A 173 -4.62 0.57 -16.94
N VAL A 174 -3.86 0.34 -15.87
CA VAL A 174 -3.31 1.42 -15.01
C VAL A 174 -2.45 2.42 -15.78
N LEU A 175 -1.82 2.01 -16.88
CA LEU A 175 -1.02 2.89 -17.74
C LEU A 175 -1.88 3.84 -18.58
N SER A 176 -3.21 3.67 -18.56
CA SER A 176 -4.17 4.55 -19.21
C SER A 176 -4.83 5.53 -18.23
N THR A 177 -4.46 5.48 -16.95
CA THR A 177 -5.04 6.34 -15.92
C THR A 177 -4.35 7.71 -15.85
N ASN A 178 -5.12 8.76 -15.60
CA ASN A 178 -4.57 10.09 -15.40
C ASN A 178 -3.82 10.21 -14.06
N GLY A 179 -4.34 9.59 -12.99
CA GLY A 179 -3.73 9.65 -11.67
C GLY A 179 -2.29 9.14 -11.67
N LEU A 180 -1.98 8.12 -12.46
CA LEU A 180 -0.60 7.62 -12.61
C LEU A 180 0.31 8.67 -13.26
N TRP A 181 -0.11 9.26 -14.38
CA TRP A 181 0.74 10.18 -15.14
C TRP A 181 0.78 11.61 -14.58
N LEU A 182 -0.20 12.00 -13.79
CA LEU A 182 -0.14 13.22 -12.98
C LEU A 182 0.83 13.05 -11.81
N ARG A 183 0.90 11.87 -11.19
CA ARG A 183 1.92 11.57 -10.17
C ARG A 183 3.32 11.50 -10.79
N TYR A 184 3.50 10.76 -11.89
CA TYR A 184 4.78 10.62 -12.58
C TYR A 184 4.85 11.63 -13.74
N TYR A 185 4.98 12.87 -13.33
CA TYR A 185 5.07 13.99 -14.26
C TYR A 185 6.36 13.93 -15.10
N THR A 186 6.27 14.45 -16.33
CA THR A 186 7.41 14.63 -17.22
C THR A 186 7.59 16.09 -17.60
N SER A 187 8.83 16.48 -17.93
CA SER A 187 9.16 17.77 -18.54
C SER A 187 9.59 17.57 -20.00
N GLN A 188 9.68 18.66 -20.75
CA GLN A 188 10.15 18.60 -22.12
C GLN A 188 11.57 18.03 -22.24
N SER A 189 12.48 18.40 -21.34
CA SER A 189 13.84 17.86 -21.33
C SER A 189 13.91 16.40 -20.87
N ASN A 190 12.97 15.96 -20.05
CA ASN A 190 12.88 14.57 -19.60
C ASN A 190 12.29 13.65 -20.69
N ALA A 191 11.35 14.14 -21.50
CA ALA A 191 10.74 13.41 -22.63
C ALA A 191 10.25 12.01 -22.25
N ASN A 192 9.45 11.90 -21.17
CA ASN A 192 8.87 10.66 -20.62
C ASN A 192 9.86 9.62 -20.06
N ARG A 193 11.15 9.91 -19.96
CA ARG A 193 12.14 8.96 -19.41
C ARG A 193 11.83 8.58 -17.95
N SER A 194 11.42 9.54 -17.13
CA SER A 194 10.98 9.28 -15.75
C SER A 194 9.75 8.38 -15.69
N ARG A 195 8.79 8.56 -16.61
CA ARG A 195 7.61 7.71 -16.75
C ARG A 195 7.96 6.28 -17.14
N ALA A 196 8.88 6.13 -18.11
CA ALA A 196 9.38 4.82 -18.53
C ALA A 196 10.11 4.09 -17.38
N ALA A 197 10.92 4.82 -16.61
CA ALA A 197 11.58 4.27 -15.43
C ALA A 197 10.57 3.89 -14.33
N ALA A 198 9.56 4.73 -14.08
CA ALA A 198 8.49 4.44 -13.12
C ALA A 198 7.68 3.19 -13.53
N LEU A 199 7.33 3.06 -14.81
CA LEU A 199 6.67 1.87 -15.34
C LEU A 199 7.50 0.60 -15.05
N ALA A 200 8.80 0.65 -15.36
CA ALA A 200 9.70 -0.49 -15.14
C ALA A 200 9.83 -0.85 -13.64
N ASP A 201 9.95 0.15 -12.76
CA ASP A 201 9.93 -0.07 -11.31
C ASP A 201 8.59 -0.65 -10.86
N LEU A 202 7.49 0.04 -11.11
CA LEU A 202 6.17 -0.27 -10.55
C LEU A 202 5.64 -1.65 -10.98
N LEU A 203 5.84 -2.02 -12.24
CA LEU A 203 5.22 -3.21 -12.83
C LEU A 203 6.18 -4.39 -13.01
N LEU A 204 7.51 -4.15 -13.08
CA LEU A 204 8.49 -5.18 -13.36
C LEU A 204 9.55 -5.32 -12.26
N CYS A 205 9.47 -4.51 -11.18
CA CYS A 205 10.48 -4.42 -10.13
C CYS A 205 11.90 -4.17 -10.68
N VAL A 206 12.00 -3.36 -11.74
CA VAL A 206 13.26 -2.96 -12.37
C VAL A 206 13.56 -1.52 -12.00
N ASP A 207 14.31 -1.31 -10.91
CA ASP A 207 14.81 0.00 -10.53
C ASP A 207 16.15 0.29 -11.24
N TYR A 208 16.14 1.26 -12.13
CA TYR A 208 17.34 1.70 -12.83
C TYR A 208 18.33 2.45 -11.94
N LEU A 209 17.87 3.02 -10.82
CA LEU A 209 18.70 3.79 -9.90
C LEU A 209 19.51 2.87 -8.95
N GLU A 210 19.08 1.65 -8.74
CA GLU A 210 19.80 0.65 -7.93
C GLU A 210 20.96 -0.01 -8.69
N ARG A 211 21.07 0.22 -10.00
CA ARG A 211 22.14 -0.36 -10.81
C ARG A 211 23.45 0.40 -10.63
N PRO A 212 24.55 -0.26 -10.25
CA PRO A 212 25.84 0.37 -10.22
C PRO A 212 26.30 0.75 -11.65
N VAL A 213 26.39 2.03 -11.94
CA VAL A 213 26.87 2.53 -13.23
C VAL A 213 28.31 3.06 -13.06
N SER A 214 29.23 2.55 -13.88
CA SER A 214 30.61 3.01 -13.93
C SER A 214 30.84 3.81 -15.20
N PHE A 215 31.10 5.11 -15.05
CA PHE A 215 31.39 5.99 -16.17
C PHE A 215 32.91 5.97 -16.47
N SER A 216 33.29 5.57 -17.67
CA SER A 216 34.68 5.64 -18.15
C SER A 216 35.08 7.06 -18.60
N SER A 217 34.12 7.87 -18.96
CA SER A 217 34.23 9.31 -19.24
C SER A 217 32.94 9.98 -18.81
N SER A 218 33.02 11.18 -18.24
CA SER A 218 31.81 11.96 -17.90
C SER A 218 31.50 12.89 -19.09
N PRO A 219 30.46 12.61 -19.90
CA PRO A 219 30.00 13.60 -20.87
C PRO A 219 29.60 14.87 -20.13
N SER A 220 29.76 16.03 -20.78
CA SER A 220 29.29 17.28 -20.22
C SER A 220 27.75 17.28 -20.23
N LEU A 221 27.12 17.04 -19.10
CA LEU A 221 25.65 17.03 -18.95
C LEU A 221 25.03 18.43 -19.18
N VAL A 222 25.86 19.47 -19.28
CA VAL A 222 25.44 20.85 -19.60
C VAL A 222 25.31 21.07 -21.12
N ASP A 223 25.99 20.22 -21.91
CA ASP A 223 25.91 20.24 -23.37
C ASP A 223 24.84 19.25 -23.83
N THR A 224 23.71 19.77 -24.33
CA THR A 224 22.54 18.97 -24.75
C THR A 224 22.86 18.03 -25.91
N ASP A 225 23.70 18.45 -26.88
CA ASP A 225 24.06 17.63 -28.03
C ASP A 225 25.04 16.52 -27.65
N ALA A 226 26.01 16.84 -26.77
CA ALA A 226 26.91 15.83 -26.22
C ALA A 226 26.14 14.80 -25.38
N THR A 227 25.18 15.24 -24.57
CA THR A 227 24.31 14.35 -23.79
C THR A 227 23.46 13.47 -24.70
N ALA A 228 22.78 14.03 -25.69
CA ALA A 228 21.97 13.26 -26.63
C ALA A 228 22.79 12.24 -27.44
N THR A 229 24.05 12.56 -27.72
CA THR A 229 24.99 11.62 -28.36
C THR A 229 25.39 10.52 -27.41
N ALA A 230 25.78 10.85 -26.16
CA ALA A 230 26.18 9.87 -25.15
C ALA A 230 25.05 8.87 -24.82
N LEU A 231 23.81 9.31 -24.73
CA LEU A 231 22.64 8.44 -24.51
C LEU A 231 22.48 7.33 -25.58
N ARG A 232 23.08 7.51 -26.76
CA ARG A 232 23.01 6.59 -27.89
C ARG A 232 24.30 5.82 -28.17
N THR A 233 25.44 6.24 -27.61
CA THR A 233 26.75 5.71 -27.99
C THR A 233 27.65 5.36 -26.83
N ASP A 234 27.39 5.83 -25.62
CA ASP A 234 28.17 5.49 -24.42
C ASP A 234 27.59 4.27 -23.74
N ASP A 235 28.39 3.23 -23.53
CA ASP A 235 27.94 1.95 -22.95
C ASP A 235 27.35 2.13 -21.55
N ALA A 236 27.85 3.06 -20.75
CA ALA A 236 27.32 3.33 -19.41
C ALA A 236 25.91 3.95 -19.48
N CYS A 237 25.66 4.83 -20.46
CA CYS A 237 24.34 5.41 -20.68
C CYS A 237 23.38 4.36 -21.27
N LEU A 238 23.84 3.58 -22.24
CA LEU A 238 23.06 2.53 -22.90
C LEU A 238 22.61 1.44 -21.93
N ALA A 239 23.33 1.18 -20.86
CA ALA A 239 22.95 0.19 -19.84
C ALA A 239 21.52 0.38 -19.29
N CYS A 240 21.01 1.63 -19.28
CA CYS A 240 19.64 1.96 -18.92
C CYS A 240 18.83 2.46 -20.14
N HIS A 241 19.40 3.40 -20.91
CA HIS A 241 18.68 4.11 -21.95
C HIS A 241 18.31 3.24 -23.17
N ALA A 242 19.00 2.10 -23.40
CA ALA A 242 18.59 1.15 -24.43
C ALA A 242 17.15 0.61 -24.24
N SER A 243 16.66 0.58 -23.01
CA SER A 243 15.27 0.18 -22.70
C SER A 243 14.38 1.38 -22.35
N ILE A 244 14.91 2.40 -21.69
CA ILE A 244 14.13 3.58 -21.28
C ILE A 244 13.66 4.40 -22.50
N GLU A 245 14.52 4.65 -23.51
CA GLU A 245 14.16 5.50 -24.66
C GLU A 245 13.01 4.92 -25.48
N PRO A 246 12.99 3.61 -25.88
CA PRO A 246 11.85 3.04 -26.59
C PRO A 246 10.55 3.03 -25.79
N LEU A 247 10.63 2.75 -24.46
CA LEU A 247 9.46 2.85 -23.58
C LEU A 247 8.95 4.29 -23.47
N ALA A 248 9.86 5.27 -23.32
CA ALA A 248 9.51 6.68 -23.26
C ALA A 248 8.83 7.14 -24.58
N ALA A 249 9.32 6.67 -25.74
CA ALA A 249 8.74 6.95 -27.03
C ALA A 249 7.28 6.48 -27.13
N THR A 250 6.92 5.37 -26.47
CA THR A 250 5.56 4.83 -26.48
C THR A 250 4.55 5.67 -25.69
N LEU A 251 5.01 6.55 -24.78
CA LEU A 251 4.16 7.32 -23.88
C LEU A 251 3.87 8.75 -24.36
N PHE A 252 4.19 9.09 -25.62
CA PHE A 252 4.08 10.46 -26.10
C PHE A 252 2.65 10.97 -26.31
N GLY A 253 1.66 10.11 -26.37
CA GLY A 253 0.27 10.54 -26.28
C GLY A 253 -0.09 11.27 -24.98
N TYR A 254 0.68 11.04 -23.90
CA TYR A 254 0.56 11.77 -22.60
C TYR A 254 1.57 12.91 -22.45
N TYR A 255 2.33 13.24 -23.50
CA TYR A 255 3.38 14.26 -23.44
C TYR A 255 2.79 15.67 -23.49
N PRO A 256 3.17 16.58 -22.56
CA PRO A 256 2.63 17.95 -22.55
C PRO A 256 3.19 18.79 -23.73
N ALA A 257 2.34 19.63 -24.32
CA ALA A 257 2.79 20.64 -25.26
C ALA A 257 3.67 21.71 -24.60
N ILE A 258 4.38 22.51 -25.41
CA ILE A 258 5.29 23.56 -24.90
C ILE A 258 4.52 24.64 -24.11
N ASP A 259 3.36 25.05 -24.60
CA ASP A 259 2.50 26.07 -24.00
C ASP A 259 1.15 25.46 -23.60
N TYR A 260 1.21 24.44 -22.73
CA TYR A 260 0.00 23.73 -22.33
C TYR A 260 -0.83 24.49 -21.29
N ASN A 261 -2.13 24.42 -21.42
CA ASN A 261 -3.05 24.62 -20.29
C ASN A 261 -2.97 23.38 -19.38
N ARG A 262 -2.95 23.54 -18.06
CA ARG A 262 -2.90 22.43 -17.10
C ARG A 262 -3.99 21.38 -17.34
N LEU A 263 -5.18 21.80 -17.76
CA LEU A 263 -6.28 20.90 -18.07
C LEU A 263 -6.01 19.98 -19.30
N GLU A 264 -5.01 20.26 -20.13
CA GLU A 264 -4.59 19.33 -21.18
C GLU A 264 -3.83 18.11 -20.65
N LEU A 265 -3.30 18.18 -19.42
CA LEU A 265 -2.58 17.07 -18.80
C LEU A 265 -3.46 15.85 -18.52
N VAL A 266 -4.78 16.04 -18.47
CA VAL A 266 -5.77 14.95 -18.23
C VAL A 266 -6.31 14.36 -19.53
N ASN A 267 -5.86 14.84 -20.71
CA ASN A 267 -6.26 14.34 -22.02
C ASN A 267 -5.13 13.53 -22.65
N TYR A 268 -5.50 12.50 -23.38
CA TYR A 268 -4.59 11.81 -24.30
C TYR A 268 -4.59 12.49 -25.65
N HIS A 269 -3.43 12.54 -26.31
CA HIS A 269 -3.20 13.22 -27.56
C HIS A 269 -2.65 12.27 -28.62
N PRO A 270 -3.50 11.55 -29.37
CA PRO A 270 -3.03 10.59 -30.39
C PRO A 270 -2.12 11.23 -31.43
N GLU A 271 -2.32 12.51 -31.76
CA GLU A 271 -1.50 13.27 -32.70
C GLU A 271 -0.05 13.47 -32.23
N ARG A 272 0.25 13.24 -30.94
CA ARG A 272 1.59 13.39 -30.36
C ARG A 272 2.37 12.08 -30.33
N GLU A 273 1.76 10.95 -30.63
CA GLU A 273 2.43 9.63 -30.58
C GLU A 273 3.67 9.59 -31.46
N SER A 274 3.61 10.18 -32.67
CA SER A 274 4.74 10.24 -33.59
C SER A 274 5.91 11.10 -33.10
N LEU A 275 5.68 12.02 -32.16
CA LEU A 275 6.74 12.88 -31.62
C LEU A 275 7.77 12.10 -30.80
N GLY A 276 7.38 10.97 -30.20
CA GLY A 276 8.28 10.14 -29.41
C GLY A 276 9.47 9.64 -30.23
N PRO A 277 9.24 8.86 -31.28
CA PRO A 277 10.30 8.43 -32.18
C PRO A 277 11.10 9.58 -32.80
N GLU A 278 10.46 10.69 -33.13
CA GLU A 278 11.12 11.86 -33.74
C GLU A 278 12.08 12.54 -32.75
N LEU A 279 11.66 12.81 -31.52
CA LEU A 279 12.46 13.51 -30.51
C LEU A 279 13.57 12.63 -29.91
N LEU A 280 13.27 11.35 -29.64
CA LEU A 280 14.22 10.44 -29.01
C LEU A 280 15.15 9.75 -30.02
N GLY A 281 14.77 9.74 -31.31
CA GLY A 281 15.55 9.12 -32.39
C GLY A 281 15.57 7.59 -32.30
N VAL A 282 14.59 6.99 -31.63
CA VAL A 282 14.41 5.54 -31.49
C VAL A 282 12.93 5.18 -31.71
N PRO A 283 12.61 4.00 -32.27
CA PRO A 283 11.22 3.58 -32.39
C PRO A 283 10.60 3.27 -31.02
N MET A 284 9.26 3.23 -30.96
CA MET A 284 8.53 2.66 -29.83
C MET A 284 8.96 1.23 -29.59
N GLY A 285 9.06 0.83 -28.31
CA GLY A 285 9.50 -0.53 -28.00
C GLY A 285 9.45 -0.87 -26.52
N TYR A 286 9.51 -2.16 -26.25
CA TYR A 286 9.48 -2.75 -24.91
C TYR A 286 10.66 -3.71 -24.73
N PHE A 287 11.70 -3.32 -23.98
CA PHE A 287 12.89 -4.13 -23.68
C PHE A 287 13.47 -4.89 -24.89
N GLY A 288 13.64 -4.17 -26.00
CA GLY A 288 14.19 -4.72 -27.27
C GLY A 288 13.14 -5.31 -28.21
N ILE A 289 11.87 -5.38 -27.81
CA ILE A 289 10.74 -5.78 -28.65
C ILE A 289 10.16 -4.52 -29.30
N PRO A 290 10.13 -4.39 -30.64
CA PRO A 290 9.46 -3.26 -31.30
C PRO A 290 7.96 -3.29 -31.04
N LEU A 291 7.35 -2.10 -30.82
CA LEU A 291 5.90 -1.92 -30.74
C LEU A 291 5.42 -1.19 -32.00
N GLU A 292 4.28 -1.60 -32.54
CA GLU A 292 3.67 -0.96 -33.69
C GLU A 292 2.84 0.26 -33.26
N SER A 293 2.26 0.18 -32.05
CA SER A 293 1.44 1.23 -31.46
C SER A 293 1.54 1.26 -29.93
N PRO A 294 1.14 2.37 -29.28
CA PRO A 294 1.05 2.39 -27.81
C PRO A 294 0.13 1.31 -27.22
N SER A 295 -0.86 0.83 -27.98
CA SER A 295 -1.79 -0.23 -27.52
C SER A 295 -1.14 -1.60 -27.34
N ASP A 296 0.05 -1.80 -27.90
CA ASP A 296 0.78 -3.06 -27.75
C ASP A 296 1.47 -3.16 -26.37
N LEU A 297 1.61 -2.06 -25.63
CA LEU A 297 2.38 -1.99 -24.39
C LEU A 297 1.79 -2.88 -23.28
N GLY A 298 0.49 -2.76 -23.01
CA GLY A 298 -0.18 -3.58 -22.00
C GLY A 298 -0.07 -5.08 -22.24
N PRO A 299 -0.39 -5.57 -23.45
CA PRO A 299 -0.19 -6.99 -23.82
C PRO A 299 1.26 -7.47 -23.69
N GLN A 300 2.26 -6.64 -24.00
CA GLN A 300 3.67 -7.01 -23.84
C GLN A 300 4.07 -7.12 -22.37
N ILE A 301 3.58 -6.22 -21.50
CA ILE A 301 3.80 -6.32 -20.05
C ILE A 301 3.12 -7.57 -19.49
N ALA A 302 1.87 -7.82 -19.88
CA ALA A 302 1.13 -9.02 -19.46
C ALA A 302 1.79 -10.34 -19.88
N ALA A 303 2.57 -10.34 -20.95
CA ALA A 303 3.33 -11.50 -21.41
C ALA A 303 4.71 -11.64 -20.74
N ASP A 304 5.17 -10.64 -19.99
CA ASP A 304 6.48 -10.64 -19.33
C ASP A 304 6.42 -11.35 -17.97
N PRO A 305 7.19 -12.42 -17.74
CA PRO A 305 7.21 -13.10 -16.43
C PRO A 305 7.55 -12.18 -15.25
N ARG A 306 8.38 -11.14 -15.46
CA ARG A 306 8.74 -10.17 -14.42
C ARG A 306 7.52 -9.45 -13.85
N PHE A 307 6.46 -9.27 -14.62
CA PHE A 307 5.23 -8.65 -14.18
C PHE A 307 4.56 -9.45 -13.04
N TYR A 308 4.53 -10.76 -13.16
CA TYR A 308 3.96 -11.64 -12.13
C TYR A 308 4.91 -11.81 -10.94
N THR A 309 6.21 -12.00 -11.18
CA THR A 309 7.20 -12.05 -10.10
C THR A 309 7.19 -10.77 -9.27
N CYS A 310 7.11 -9.60 -9.92
CA CYS A 310 7.00 -8.30 -9.25
C CYS A 310 5.73 -8.17 -8.41
N ALA A 311 4.59 -8.69 -8.88
CA ALA A 311 3.35 -8.73 -8.10
C ALA A 311 3.53 -9.59 -6.84
N VAL A 312 4.16 -10.76 -6.97
CA VAL A 312 4.45 -11.67 -5.83
C VAL A 312 5.37 -10.99 -4.82
N GLU A 313 6.50 -10.45 -5.25
CA GLU A 313 7.44 -9.73 -4.36
C GLU A 313 6.77 -8.57 -3.65
N THR A 314 5.94 -7.81 -4.38
CA THR A 314 5.23 -6.66 -3.84
C THR A 314 4.22 -7.08 -2.78
N MET A 315 3.34 -8.03 -3.07
CA MET A 315 2.30 -8.48 -2.11
C MET A 315 2.91 -9.19 -0.91
N ALA A 316 3.95 -10.01 -1.10
CA ALA A 316 4.69 -10.61 0.00
C ALA A 316 5.34 -9.56 0.89
N GLY A 317 6.06 -8.60 0.30
CA GLY A 317 6.70 -7.51 1.04
C GLY A 317 5.72 -6.64 1.83
N MET A 318 4.56 -6.34 1.26
CA MET A 318 3.48 -5.59 1.91
C MET A 318 2.94 -6.32 3.15
N LEU A 319 2.64 -7.62 3.03
CA LEU A 319 2.10 -8.42 4.12
C LEU A 319 3.17 -8.82 5.15
N TRP A 320 4.42 -9.02 4.74
CA TRP A 320 5.55 -9.24 5.66
C TRP A 320 6.05 -7.95 6.30
N ARG A 321 5.60 -6.77 5.82
CA ARG A 321 6.01 -5.44 6.29
C ARG A 321 7.53 -5.21 6.18
N ARG A 322 8.17 -5.76 5.17
CA ARG A 322 9.59 -5.61 4.87
C ARG A 322 9.89 -5.94 3.41
N THR A 323 11.04 -5.53 2.93
CA THR A 323 11.53 -5.92 1.61
C THR A 323 11.86 -7.43 1.60
N VAL A 324 11.52 -8.11 0.51
CA VAL A 324 11.92 -9.49 0.26
C VAL A 324 13.45 -9.56 0.14
N ALA A 325 14.05 -10.49 0.86
CA ALA A 325 15.50 -10.69 0.82
C ALA A 325 15.91 -11.65 -0.32
N VAL A 326 17.14 -11.51 -0.80
CA VAL A 326 17.65 -12.32 -1.93
C VAL A 326 17.61 -13.82 -1.66
N ASP A 327 17.83 -14.24 -0.42
CA ASP A 327 17.80 -15.64 0.01
C ASP A 327 16.37 -16.22 0.16
N GLU A 328 15.33 -15.39 0.00
CA GLU A 328 13.93 -15.80 0.03
C GLU A 328 13.32 -16.07 -1.35
N TYR A 329 14.12 -15.98 -2.42
CA TYR A 329 13.59 -16.20 -3.78
C TYR A 329 13.02 -17.62 -3.99
N ALA A 330 13.41 -18.60 -3.20
CA ALA A 330 12.76 -19.93 -3.23
C ALA A 330 11.29 -19.84 -2.74
N THR A 331 11.02 -19.05 -1.72
CA THR A 331 9.64 -18.79 -1.23
C THR A 331 8.86 -17.98 -2.26
N ILE A 332 9.48 -16.97 -2.88
CA ILE A 332 8.86 -16.19 -3.95
C ILE A 332 8.49 -17.07 -5.14
N ALA A 333 9.38 -17.98 -5.57
CA ALA A 333 9.10 -18.93 -6.65
C ALA A 333 7.91 -19.85 -6.31
N ALA A 334 7.84 -20.35 -5.07
CA ALA A 334 6.71 -21.17 -4.63
C ALA A 334 5.40 -20.37 -4.61
N LEU A 335 5.42 -19.11 -4.18
CA LEU A 335 4.26 -18.21 -4.24
C LEU A 335 3.84 -17.90 -5.67
N GLU A 336 4.79 -17.79 -6.61
CA GLU A 336 4.51 -17.61 -8.03
C GLU A 336 3.84 -18.86 -8.63
N GLU A 337 4.26 -20.07 -8.23
CA GLU A 337 3.59 -21.33 -8.61
C GLU A 337 2.16 -21.38 -8.10
N GLU A 338 1.89 -20.97 -6.84
CA GLU A 338 0.54 -20.90 -6.28
C GLU A 338 -0.31 -19.83 -7.00
N PHE A 339 0.30 -18.68 -7.35
CA PHE A 339 -0.38 -17.64 -8.12
C PHE A 339 -0.77 -18.13 -9.52
N ALA A 340 0.13 -18.84 -10.19
CA ALA A 340 -0.13 -19.45 -11.50
C ALA A 340 -1.22 -20.54 -11.41
N ALA A 341 -1.17 -21.40 -10.38
CA ALA A 341 -2.18 -22.42 -10.13
C ALA A 341 -3.57 -21.81 -9.85
N GLY A 342 -3.62 -20.59 -9.32
CA GLY A 342 -4.83 -19.80 -9.12
C GLY A 342 -5.24 -18.96 -10.33
N ASP A 343 -4.84 -19.33 -11.56
CA ASP A 343 -5.14 -18.58 -12.80
C ASP A 343 -4.70 -17.10 -12.75
N TRP A 344 -3.60 -16.82 -12.06
CA TRP A 344 -3.05 -15.47 -11.85
C TRP A 344 -4.05 -14.50 -11.20
N ARG A 345 -4.83 -14.98 -10.23
CA ARG A 345 -5.80 -14.18 -9.48
C ARG A 345 -5.20 -13.72 -8.16
N ALA A 346 -5.23 -12.42 -7.89
CA ALA A 346 -4.56 -11.84 -6.74
C ALA A 346 -5.05 -12.39 -5.39
N ARG A 347 -6.31 -12.83 -5.29
CA ARG A 347 -6.83 -13.47 -4.06
C ARG A 347 -6.13 -14.79 -3.75
N SER A 348 -5.76 -15.59 -4.78
CA SER A 348 -4.99 -16.83 -4.57
C SER A 348 -3.62 -16.54 -4.01
N LEU A 349 -2.96 -15.50 -4.52
CA LEU A 349 -1.67 -15.05 -4.03
C LEU A 349 -1.75 -14.51 -2.58
N LEU A 350 -2.73 -13.66 -2.26
CA LEU A 350 -2.93 -13.16 -0.90
C LEU A 350 -3.16 -14.31 0.09
N ARG A 351 -3.93 -15.34 -0.32
CA ARG A 351 -4.10 -16.56 0.48
C ARG A 351 -2.76 -17.25 0.71
N ALA A 352 -2.00 -17.50 -0.34
CA ALA A 352 -0.70 -18.18 -0.24
C ALA A 352 0.29 -17.41 0.64
N VAL A 353 0.38 -16.07 0.50
CA VAL A 353 1.26 -15.24 1.33
C VAL A 353 0.89 -15.33 2.81
N THR A 354 -0.41 -15.34 3.16
CA THR A 354 -0.86 -15.46 4.57
C THR A 354 -0.60 -16.83 5.17
N ASP A 355 -0.26 -17.83 4.36
CA ASP A 355 0.15 -19.18 4.82
C ASP A 355 1.65 -19.32 5.01
N THR A 356 2.46 -18.34 4.57
CA THR A 356 3.91 -18.41 4.72
C THR A 356 4.36 -18.32 6.19
N PRO A 357 5.44 -19.01 6.57
CA PRO A 357 6.05 -18.88 7.89
C PRO A 357 6.40 -17.43 8.25
N GLN A 358 6.88 -16.64 7.29
CA GLN A 358 7.21 -15.22 7.45
C GLN A 358 6.00 -14.37 7.84
N TYR A 359 4.84 -14.66 7.28
CA TYR A 359 3.61 -13.96 7.66
C TYR A 359 3.13 -14.37 9.04
N ARG A 360 3.17 -15.65 9.33
CA ARG A 360 2.64 -16.25 10.58
C ARG A 360 3.55 -16.06 11.80
N ALA A 361 4.82 -15.65 11.59
CA ALA A 361 5.80 -15.50 12.67
C ALA A 361 5.37 -14.46 13.72
N GLY A 362 5.39 -14.86 14.99
CA GLY A 362 5.15 -13.99 16.15
C GLY A 362 6.41 -13.70 16.96
N THR A 363 7.36 -14.63 16.97
CA THR A 363 8.66 -14.50 17.62
C THR A 363 9.70 -15.31 16.86
N LEU A 364 10.96 -15.12 17.22
CA LEU A 364 12.06 -15.93 16.74
C LEU A 364 12.43 -16.98 17.76
N ALA A 365 12.86 -18.16 17.30
CA ALA A 365 13.42 -19.19 18.17
C ALA A 365 14.76 -18.70 18.76
N GLU A 366 15.14 -19.21 19.92
CA GLU A 366 16.44 -18.91 20.56
C GLU A 366 17.66 -19.29 19.68
N SER A 367 17.46 -20.16 18.70
CA SER A 367 18.47 -20.58 17.73
C SER A 367 18.64 -19.62 16.55
N ALA A 368 17.80 -18.58 16.42
CA ALA A 368 17.91 -17.61 15.35
C ALA A 368 19.24 -16.83 15.44
N ASP A 369 19.91 -16.66 14.29
CA ASP A 369 21.13 -15.87 14.25
C ASP A 369 20.83 -14.37 14.09
N ALA A 370 21.85 -13.52 14.30
CA ALA A 370 21.71 -12.08 14.23
C ALA A 370 21.25 -11.57 12.82
N THR A 371 21.46 -12.36 11.77
CA THR A 371 21.03 -12.00 10.40
C THR A 371 19.53 -12.18 10.28
N VAL A 372 18.99 -13.29 10.80
CA VAL A 372 17.56 -13.55 10.88
C VAL A 372 16.87 -12.51 11.76
N GLU A 373 17.44 -12.22 12.96
CA GLU A 373 16.91 -11.17 13.86
C GLU A 373 16.83 -9.79 13.20
N ALA A 374 17.86 -9.42 12.43
CA ALA A 374 17.88 -8.13 11.76
C ALA A 374 16.88 -8.03 10.60
N ARG A 375 16.52 -9.15 10.01
CA ARG A 375 15.62 -9.20 8.85
C ARG A 375 14.17 -9.38 9.24
N GLU A 376 13.88 -10.34 10.12
CA GLU A 376 12.51 -10.72 10.44
C GLU A 376 11.86 -9.72 11.40
N ARG A 377 10.72 -9.19 10.97
CA ARG A 377 9.91 -8.30 11.79
C ARG A 377 8.71 -9.06 12.33
N THR A 378 8.86 -9.55 13.54
CA THR A 378 7.78 -10.24 14.25
C THR A 378 6.77 -9.27 14.87
N VAL A 379 7.21 -8.05 15.21
CA VAL A 379 6.37 -6.92 15.62
C VAL A 379 6.26 -5.94 14.47
N ARG A 380 5.04 -5.65 14.02
CA ARG A 380 4.76 -4.85 12.83
C ARG A 380 3.89 -3.66 13.20
N MET A 381 4.39 -2.45 12.98
CA MET A 381 3.59 -1.23 13.17
C MET A 381 2.39 -1.23 12.24
N LEU A 382 1.23 -0.82 12.75
CA LEU A 382 0.09 -0.51 11.90
C LEU A 382 0.35 0.81 11.17
N GLY A 383 0.19 0.80 9.86
CA GLY A 383 0.24 2.02 9.06
C GLY A 383 -0.96 2.94 9.35
N PRO A 384 -0.89 4.21 8.93
CA PRO A 384 -1.91 5.21 9.24
C PRO A 384 -3.33 4.79 8.84
N ASP A 385 -3.52 4.21 7.64
CA ASP A 385 -4.82 3.72 7.18
C ASP A 385 -5.40 2.61 8.08
N ALA A 386 -4.57 1.66 8.50
CA ALA A 386 -4.99 0.58 9.38
C ALA A 386 -5.33 1.08 10.79
N LEU A 387 -4.55 2.03 11.32
CA LEU A 387 -4.84 2.67 12.60
C LEU A 387 -6.14 3.47 12.55
N ALA A 388 -6.35 4.28 11.50
CA ALA A 388 -7.58 5.05 11.30
C ALA A 388 -8.80 4.13 11.21
N SER A 389 -8.71 3.08 10.40
CA SER A 389 -9.79 2.11 10.21
C SER A 389 -10.13 1.35 11.49
N ALA A 390 -9.12 0.80 12.20
CA ALA A 390 -9.34 0.05 13.43
C ALA A 390 -9.94 0.93 14.54
N VAL A 391 -9.43 2.15 14.74
CA VAL A 391 -9.98 3.09 15.72
C VAL A 391 -11.39 3.53 15.34
N SER A 392 -11.66 3.79 14.07
CA SER A 392 -12.99 4.18 13.59
C SER A 392 -14.01 3.05 13.78
N ASP A 393 -13.66 1.80 13.46
CA ASP A 393 -14.52 0.64 13.68
C ASP A 393 -14.88 0.47 15.16
N LEU A 394 -13.87 0.51 16.03
CA LEU A 394 -14.06 0.32 17.46
C LEU A 394 -14.81 1.47 18.13
N THR A 395 -14.49 2.70 17.79
CA THR A 395 -14.93 3.88 18.55
C THR A 395 -15.92 4.77 17.81
N GLY A 396 -16.07 4.63 16.48
CA GLY A 396 -16.81 5.53 15.61
C GLY A 396 -16.11 6.88 15.38
N PHE A 397 -14.87 7.04 15.86
CA PHE A 397 -14.10 8.26 15.67
C PHE A 397 -13.41 8.26 14.29
N THR A 398 -13.67 9.31 13.52
CA THR A 398 -12.91 9.61 12.31
C THR A 398 -12.23 10.96 12.51
N TRP A 399 -10.91 10.99 12.40
CA TRP A 399 -10.15 12.20 12.62
C TRP A 399 -10.08 13.03 11.34
N ARG A 400 -10.93 14.07 11.24
CA ARG A 400 -10.97 14.95 10.07
C ARG A 400 -10.75 16.41 10.47
N TYR A 401 -10.14 17.16 9.55
CA TYR A 401 -9.99 18.60 9.60
C TYR A 401 -10.20 19.18 8.21
N ASN A 402 -11.04 20.20 8.06
CA ASN A 402 -11.41 20.81 6.77
C ASN A 402 -11.84 19.80 5.68
N GLY A 403 -12.53 18.72 6.07
CA GLY A 403 -12.92 17.66 5.15
C GLY A 403 -11.86 16.57 4.94
N CYS A 404 -10.58 16.85 5.22
CA CYS A 404 -9.45 15.96 5.00
C CYS A 404 -9.26 14.95 6.14
N ASP A 405 -8.99 13.70 5.80
CA ASP A 405 -8.58 12.70 6.79
C ASP A 405 -7.17 13.02 7.29
N GLN A 406 -7.01 13.11 8.62
CA GLN A 406 -5.76 13.53 9.24
C GLN A 406 -4.65 12.46 9.15
N LEU A 407 -4.98 11.19 8.90
CA LEU A 407 -4.02 10.12 8.69
C LEU A 407 -3.84 9.78 7.20
N GLY A 408 -4.70 10.31 6.33
CA GLY A 408 -4.65 10.15 4.88
C GLY A 408 -4.00 11.31 4.13
N ASN A 409 -3.60 12.41 4.83
CA ASN A 409 -3.12 13.65 4.22
C ASN A 409 -1.99 14.25 5.07
N ASP A 410 -1.05 15.00 4.47
CA ASP A 410 0.05 15.67 5.16
C ASP A 410 -0.09 17.19 5.20
N ASP A 411 -0.69 17.82 4.17
CA ASP A 411 -0.91 19.26 4.14
C ASP A 411 -1.82 19.73 5.27
N TYR A 412 -2.84 18.93 5.57
CA TYR A 412 -3.81 19.19 6.64
C TYR A 412 -3.73 18.16 7.77
N GLY A 413 -2.81 17.20 7.68
CA GLY A 413 -2.78 16.04 8.57
C GLY A 413 -1.39 15.56 8.96
N TYR A 414 -1.28 14.25 9.17
CA TYR A 414 -0.12 13.62 9.82
C TYR A 414 0.26 12.26 9.19
N ARG A 415 -0.05 12.01 7.91
CA ARG A 415 0.19 10.70 7.26
C ARG A 415 1.64 10.22 7.42
N VAL A 416 2.63 11.05 7.06
CA VAL A 416 4.06 10.72 7.22
C VAL A 416 4.44 10.62 8.69
N LEU A 417 3.95 11.52 9.54
CA LEU A 417 4.22 11.48 10.98
C LEU A 417 3.59 10.26 11.66
N ALA A 418 2.54 9.70 11.07
CA ALA A 418 1.91 8.44 11.47
C ALA A 418 2.62 7.19 10.90
N GLY A 419 3.77 7.36 10.23
CA GLY A 419 4.55 6.29 9.67
C GLY A 419 4.22 5.90 8.23
N GLY A 420 3.35 6.66 7.54
CA GLY A 420 3.00 6.47 6.14
C GLY A 420 3.99 7.12 5.17
N VAL A 421 3.62 7.12 3.89
CA VAL A 421 4.40 7.71 2.80
C VAL A 421 3.67 8.94 2.23
N ASP A 422 4.43 9.97 1.80
CA ASP A 422 3.87 11.11 1.04
C ASP A 422 3.87 10.83 -0.47
N GLY A 423 4.52 9.77 -0.88
CA GLY A 423 4.63 9.36 -2.27
C GLY A 423 5.71 10.11 -3.07
N GLU A 424 6.32 11.17 -2.53
CA GLU A 424 7.30 12.00 -3.22
C GLU A 424 8.69 11.95 -2.59
N GLN A 425 8.81 12.33 -1.33
CA GLN A 425 10.06 12.39 -0.58
C GLN A 425 10.19 11.21 0.39
N VAL A 426 9.12 10.88 1.08
CA VAL A 426 9.00 9.71 1.93
C VAL A 426 8.32 8.60 1.15
N THR A 427 9.12 7.75 0.53
CA THR A 427 8.66 6.69 -0.38
C THR A 427 8.64 5.30 0.26
N ARG A 428 8.99 5.19 1.55
CA ARG A 428 8.95 3.95 2.32
C ARG A 428 8.30 4.21 3.67
N SER A 429 7.36 3.33 4.04
CA SER A 429 6.71 3.39 5.35
C SER A 429 7.70 3.20 6.49
N GLN A 430 7.46 3.91 7.58
CA GLN A 430 8.26 3.76 8.80
C GLN A 430 8.05 2.37 9.39
N GLN A 431 9.16 1.71 9.76
CA GLN A 431 9.15 0.36 10.30
C GLN A 431 9.32 0.34 11.84
N ASP A 432 9.91 1.39 12.41
CA ASP A 432 10.19 1.49 13.83
C ASP A 432 9.47 2.70 14.44
N PRO A 433 8.93 2.60 15.68
CA PRO A 433 8.24 3.70 16.34
C PRO A 433 9.14 4.93 16.50
N SER A 434 8.63 6.11 16.13
CA SER A 434 9.26 7.40 16.39
C SER A 434 8.49 8.18 17.44
N LEU A 435 9.11 9.25 17.97
CA LEU A 435 8.42 10.13 18.91
C LEU A 435 7.22 10.82 18.27
N THR A 436 7.34 11.25 17.01
CA THR A 436 6.25 11.87 16.25
C THR A 436 5.10 10.91 16.04
N TRP A 437 5.39 9.67 15.65
CA TRP A 437 4.40 8.61 15.56
C TRP A 437 3.65 8.39 16.88
N ALA A 438 4.38 8.29 18.00
CA ALA A 438 3.77 8.11 19.32
C ALA A 438 2.83 9.28 19.71
N LEU A 439 3.15 10.51 19.31
CA LEU A 439 2.29 11.67 19.54
C LEU A 439 1.02 11.64 18.67
N VAL A 440 1.12 11.21 17.42
CA VAL A 440 -0.05 11.04 16.53
C VAL A 440 -0.96 9.94 17.07
N VAL A 441 -0.40 8.78 17.44
CA VAL A 441 -1.14 7.68 18.08
C VAL A 441 -1.85 8.14 19.36
N GLN A 442 -1.17 8.91 20.20
CA GLN A 442 -1.79 9.46 21.42
C GLN A 442 -2.99 10.36 21.10
N ARG A 443 -2.91 11.22 20.10
CA ARG A 443 -4.01 12.08 19.67
C ARG A 443 -5.18 11.28 19.13
N LEU A 444 -4.90 10.30 18.29
CA LEU A 444 -5.91 9.39 17.75
C LEU A 444 -6.63 8.61 18.85
N ALA A 445 -5.87 8.05 19.82
CA ALA A 445 -6.41 7.33 20.96
C ALA A 445 -7.29 8.20 21.84
N GLN A 446 -6.88 9.44 22.11
CA GLN A 446 -7.69 10.41 22.88
C GLN A 446 -9.01 10.72 22.19
N GLY A 447 -8.98 11.00 20.87
CA GLY A 447 -10.18 11.26 20.08
C GLY A 447 -11.13 10.06 20.06
N GLY A 448 -10.59 8.86 19.83
CA GLY A 448 -11.34 7.61 19.83
C GLY A 448 -11.99 7.32 21.19
N ALA A 449 -11.21 7.41 22.28
CA ALA A 449 -11.72 7.14 23.63
C ALA A 449 -12.84 8.10 24.05
N VAL A 450 -12.65 9.40 23.81
CA VAL A 450 -13.68 10.42 24.11
C VAL A 450 -14.95 10.13 23.31
N THR A 451 -14.82 9.84 22.02
CA THR A 451 -15.97 9.57 21.15
C THR A 451 -16.73 8.31 21.58
N ALA A 452 -16.03 7.21 21.88
CA ALA A 452 -16.67 5.97 22.31
C ALA A 452 -17.41 6.15 23.64
N VAL A 453 -16.76 6.73 24.65
CA VAL A 453 -17.38 6.97 25.98
C VAL A 453 -18.57 7.90 25.86
N GLN A 454 -18.44 9.02 25.15
CA GLN A 454 -19.54 9.98 24.98
C GLN A 454 -20.74 9.32 24.28
N ARG A 455 -20.50 8.66 23.16
CA ARG A 455 -21.58 8.04 22.37
C ARG A 455 -22.25 6.89 23.09
N GLU A 456 -21.46 5.97 23.68
CA GLU A 456 -22.00 4.71 24.18
C GLU A 456 -22.48 4.78 25.65
N LEU A 457 -21.76 5.53 26.49
CA LEU A 457 -22.06 5.56 27.92
C LEU A 457 -22.86 6.80 28.35
N VAL A 458 -22.69 7.96 27.65
CA VAL A 458 -23.40 9.18 28.01
C VAL A 458 -24.69 9.36 27.18
N GLU A 459 -24.58 9.21 25.85
CA GLU A 459 -25.72 9.45 24.93
C GLU A 459 -26.58 8.19 24.72
N GLY A 460 -26.08 6.99 25.09
CA GLY A 460 -26.80 5.73 24.91
C GLY A 460 -26.96 5.32 23.44
N GLY A 461 -26.00 5.69 22.59
CA GLY A 461 -25.97 5.35 21.18
C GLY A 461 -25.56 3.91 20.91
N GLU A 462 -25.26 3.60 19.63
CA GLU A 462 -24.81 2.28 19.22
C GLU A 462 -23.58 1.83 20.03
N ARG A 463 -23.69 0.67 20.65
CA ARG A 463 -22.63 0.08 21.47
C ARG A 463 -21.71 -0.79 20.63
N ARG A 464 -20.43 -0.45 20.61
CA ARG A 464 -19.38 -1.21 19.89
C ARG A 464 -18.36 -1.82 20.83
N LEU A 465 -18.09 -1.13 21.94
CA LEU A 465 -17.08 -1.53 22.93
C LEU A 465 -17.65 -1.78 24.32
N PHE A 466 -18.65 -1.00 24.76
CA PHE A 466 -19.09 -1.02 26.12
C PHE A 466 -20.42 -1.77 26.30
N ALA A 467 -20.42 -2.80 27.14
CA ALA A 467 -21.63 -3.49 27.62
C ALA A 467 -22.11 -2.96 28.99
N VAL A 468 -21.31 -2.11 29.64
CA VAL A 468 -21.57 -1.51 30.97
C VAL A 468 -22.22 -0.13 30.87
N THR A 469 -22.52 0.49 32.02
CA THR A 469 -22.98 1.86 32.16
C THR A 469 -22.03 2.66 33.04
N LEU A 470 -22.24 3.97 33.16
CA LEU A 470 -21.44 4.80 34.07
C LEU A 470 -21.66 4.46 35.56
N ASP A 471 -22.75 3.76 35.91
CA ASP A 471 -23.02 3.30 37.28
C ASP A 471 -22.31 1.99 37.64
N THR A 472 -21.69 1.32 36.69
CA THR A 472 -20.97 0.06 36.92
C THR A 472 -19.64 0.33 37.64
N LEU A 473 -19.47 -0.23 38.82
CA LEU A 473 -18.30 -0.02 39.68
C LEU A 473 -17.28 -1.17 39.55
N PRO A 474 -16.00 -0.97 39.90
CA PRO A 474 -14.96 -2.01 39.88
C PRO A 474 -15.27 -3.25 40.73
N THR A 475 -16.16 -3.11 41.72
CA THR A 475 -16.64 -4.23 42.55
C THR A 475 -17.67 -5.10 41.86
N ASP A 476 -18.26 -4.67 40.76
CA ASP A 476 -19.28 -5.41 40.03
C ASP A 476 -18.62 -6.43 39.09
N PRO A 477 -19.12 -7.66 38.99
CA PRO A 477 -18.60 -8.63 38.03
C PRO A 477 -18.60 -8.14 36.60
N ALA A 478 -19.62 -7.35 36.20
CA ALA A 478 -19.76 -6.76 34.89
C ALA A 478 -18.58 -5.82 34.51
N PHE A 479 -17.93 -5.18 35.47
CA PHE A 479 -16.75 -4.37 35.24
C PHE A 479 -15.56 -5.24 34.78
N THR A 480 -15.35 -6.37 35.46
CA THR A 480 -14.30 -7.32 35.09
C THR A 480 -14.54 -7.94 33.71
N GLU A 481 -15.78 -8.29 33.39
CA GLU A 481 -16.19 -8.81 32.10
C GLU A 481 -15.97 -7.75 30.98
N GLN A 482 -16.19 -6.48 31.31
CA GLN A 482 -15.92 -5.38 30.39
C GLN A 482 -14.42 -5.22 30.09
N LEU A 483 -13.56 -5.33 31.09
CA LEU A 483 -12.10 -5.34 30.86
C LEU A 483 -11.68 -6.51 29.98
N ASP A 484 -12.19 -7.70 30.24
CA ASP A 484 -11.92 -8.89 29.42
C ASP A 484 -12.34 -8.65 27.96
N THR A 485 -13.50 -8.03 27.74
CA THR A 485 -14.01 -7.71 26.41
C THR A 485 -13.12 -6.69 25.69
N LEU A 486 -12.67 -5.64 26.39
CA LEU A 486 -11.75 -4.66 25.81
C LEU A 486 -10.44 -5.31 25.38
N TYR A 487 -9.84 -6.14 26.21
CA TYR A 487 -8.61 -6.85 25.89
C TYR A 487 -8.78 -7.83 24.71
N LEU A 488 -9.88 -8.57 24.67
CA LEU A 488 -10.19 -9.46 23.54
C LEU A 488 -10.33 -8.65 22.25
N ARG A 489 -11.08 -7.54 22.26
CA ARG A 489 -11.31 -6.69 21.08
C ARG A 489 -10.04 -5.98 20.62
N LEU A 490 -9.18 -5.53 21.53
CA LEU A 490 -8.00 -4.74 21.19
C LEU A 490 -6.76 -5.62 20.93
N PHE A 491 -6.56 -6.65 21.74
CA PHE A 491 -5.32 -7.43 21.78
C PHE A 491 -5.50 -8.92 21.41
N ALA A 492 -6.72 -9.38 21.19
CA ALA A 492 -7.07 -10.79 20.94
C ALA A 492 -6.61 -11.74 22.09
N ARG A 493 -6.55 -11.26 23.31
CA ARG A 493 -6.26 -12.01 24.53
C ARG A 493 -7.00 -11.44 25.72
N ARG A 494 -7.01 -12.18 26.82
CA ARG A 494 -7.52 -11.67 28.11
C ARG A 494 -6.43 -10.93 28.89
N PRO A 495 -6.80 -9.98 29.78
CA PRO A 495 -5.83 -9.35 30.67
C PRO A 495 -5.29 -10.34 31.70
N THR A 496 -4.05 -10.18 32.11
CA THR A 496 -3.48 -10.83 33.26
C THR A 496 -4.10 -10.27 34.56
N ALA A 497 -3.87 -10.94 35.68
CA ALA A 497 -4.33 -10.42 36.99
C ALA A 497 -3.66 -9.08 37.35
N GLU A 498 -2.41 -8.88 36.96
CA GLU A 498 -1.66 -7.64 37.21
C GLU A 498 -2.19 -6.48 36.33
N GLU A 499 -2.38 -6.73 35.03
CA GLU A 499 -2.98 -5.73 34.11
C GLU A 499 -4.37 -5.29 34.61
N ARG A 500 -5.22 -6.25 34.96
CA ARG A 500 -6.56 -5.95 35.48
C ARG A 500 -6.51 -5.09 36.76
N ALA A 501 -5.59 -5.38 37.68
CA ALA A 501 -5.42 -4.58 38.88
C ALA A 501 -4.93 -3.15 38.58
N ALA A 502 -4.03 -3.00 37.61
CA ALA A 502 -3.53 -1.70 37.16
C ALA A 502 -4.63 -0.88 36.46
N ASP A 503 -5.46 -1.53 35.63
CA ASP A 503 -6.58 -0.89 34.96
C ASP A 503 -7.65 -0.38 35.93
N ILE A 504 -8.01 -1.20 36.92
CA ILE A 504 -8.92 -0.79 38.01
C ILE A 504 -8.36 0.41 38.77
N ALA A 505 -7.07 0.33 39.17
CA ALA A 505 -6.43 1.45 39.87
C ALA A 505 -6.39 2.74 39.02
N THR A 506 -6.18 2.62 37.73
CA THR A 506 -6.21 3.75 36.78
C THR A 506 -7.60 4.37 36.71
N TRP A 507 -8.64 3.53 36.59
CA TRP A 507 -10.02 3.97 36.54
C TRP A 507 -10.43 4.67 37.84
N GLU A 508 -10.10 4.11 39.01
CA GLU A 508 -10.39 4.69 40.32
C GLU A 508 -9.67 6.04 40.54
N ALA A 509 -8.41 6.16 40.07
CA ALA A 509 -7.61 7.37 40.20
C ALA A 509 -8.19 8.56 39.40
N ALA A 510 -9.00 8.31 38.39
CA ALA A 510 -9.64 9.36 37.58
C ALA A 510 -10.77 10.12 38.33
N GLY A 511 -11.32 9.54 39.39
CA GLY A 511 -12.25 10.18 40.31
C GLY A 511 -13.72 10.22 39.87
N ASP A 512 -14.02 10.00 38.60
CA ASP A 512 -15.40 9.81 38.12
C ASP A 512 -15.45 8.79 36.97
N PRO A 513 -16.58 8.08 36.76
CA PRO A 513 -16.69 6.99 35.80
C PRO A 513 -16.43 7.37 34.35
N MET A 514 -16.87 8.56 33.90
CA MET A 514 -16.68 9.00 32.52
C MET A 514 -15.20 9.25 32.24
N THR A 515 -14.52 9.96 33.12
CA THR A 515 -13.07 10.21 33.03
C THR A 515 -12.29 8.89 33.16
N GLY A 516 -12.72 7.96 34.04
CA GLY A 516 -12.11 6.66 34.25
C GLY A 516 -12.11 5.82 32.97
N TRP A 517 -13.26 5.63 32.34
CA TRP A 517 -13.37 4.90 31.08
C TRP A 517 -12.62 5.58 29.92
N THR A 518 -12.64 6.92 29.86
CA THR A 518 -11.90 7.68 28.84
C THR A 518 -10.38 7.49 29.01
N ALA A 519 -9.88 7.61 30.23
CA ALA A 519 -8.45 7.42 30.51
C ALA A 519 -8.01 5.99 30.19
N LEU A 520 -8.75 5.00 30.67
CA LEU A 520 -8.46 3.59 30.44
C LEU A 520 -8.45 3.25 28.94
N LEU A 521 -9.50 3.60 28.20
CA LEU A 521 -9.56 3.35 26.78
C LEU A 521 -8.46 4.09 26.00
N THR A 522 -8.11 5.31 26.42
CA THR A 522 -6.98 6.05 25.83
C THR A 522 -5.66 5.28 26.00
N ILE A 523 -5.42 4.71 27.20
CA ILE A 523 -4.22 3.92 27.47
C ILE A 523 -4.20 2.67 26.61
N LEU A 524 -5.30 1.92 26.55
CA LEU A 524 -5.38 0.70 25.77
C LEU A 524 -5.24 0.93 24.25
N LEU A 525 -5.84 2.00 23.71
CA LEU A 525 -5.72 2.35 22.28
C LEU A 525 -4.32 2.84 21.85
N ARG A 526 -3.47 3.23 22.80
CA ARG A 526 -2.07 3.61 22.52
C ARG A 526 -1.06 2.55 22.95
N ASP A 527 -1.54 1.45 23.53
CA ASP A 527 -0.68 0.36 23.94
C ASP A 527 0.09 -0.18 22.73
N PRO A 528 1.40 -0.47 22.87
CA PRO A 528 2.20 -1.07 21.80
C PRO A 528 1.53 -2.31 21.19
N GLU A 529 0.84 -3.12 21.98
CA GLU A 529 0.17 -4.34 21.50
C GLU A 529 -1.05 -4.01 20.60
N PHE A 530 -1.72 -2.87 20.82
CA PHE A 530 -2.80 -2.42 19.95
C PHE A 530 -2.29 -1.88 18.61
N VAL A 531 -1.27 -1.03 18.67
CA VAL A 531 -0.75 -0.29 17.50
C VAL A 531 0.25 -1.08 16.66
N THR A 532 0.46 -2.36 17.02
CA THR A 532 1.24 -3.33 16.25
C THR A 532 0.39 -4.54 15.88
N GLY A 533 0.81 -5.28 14.84
CA GLY A 533 0.13 -6.46 14.33
C GLY A 533 0.95 -7.76 14.41
#